data_93fb07850956a6111fb2d073448bd43c
#
_entry.id   93fb07850956a6111fb2d073448bd43c
#
_cell.length_a   1.000
_cell.length_b   1.000
_cell.length_c   1.000
_cell.angle_alpha   90.00
_cell.angle_beta   90.00
_cell.angle_gamma   90.00
#
_symmetry.space_group_name_H-M   'P 1'
#
loop_
_entity.id
_entity.type
_entity.pdbx_description
1 polymer ?
#
loop_
_entity_poly.entity_id
_entity_poly.type
_entity_poly.pdbx_seq_one_letter_code
_entity_poly.pdbx_strand_id
1 'polypeptide(L)'
;MRNHKARIIRRQGNDVTVTRYVNGIPTSYDTKALIGRMNKAVTNMKQLESFKEGIFLPDVDIDSGDFVRNHSQDENYVVSGTHFEPFKNTTLSVVCNLLKCNHLLTIKSLEKVADARGNLKNELVVKVQGIPCFVEKVTSDLRQIEAGIHPDTEYRVYTTALSVKETDQIALVIQGQEKTFKVTATDYDTFPKMLVLEVCSD
;
A
#
# COMPACT_ATOMS: atom_id res chain seq x y z
N MET A 1 -14.96 27.72 -17.94
CA MET A 1 -15.79 27.34 -16.76
C MET A 1 -14.86 27.16 -15.57
N ARG A 2 -15.12 27.79 -14.39
CA ARG A 2 -14.24 27.63 -13.22
C ARG A 2 -14.53 26.27 -12.57
N ASN A 3 -13.48 25.41 -12.45
CA ASN A 3 -13.61 24.13 -11.75
C ASN A 3 -13.87 24.39 -10.25
N HIS A 4 -15.12 24.25 -9.83
CA HIS A 4 -15.54 24.50 -8.44
C HIS A 4 -14.93 23.49 -7.46
N LYS A 5 -14.82 22.22 -7.85
CA LYS A 5 -14.18 21.19 -7.02
C LYS A 5 -12.70 21.50 -6.76
N ALA A 6 -11.92 21.83 -7.78
CA ALA A 6 -10.52 22.20 -7.61
C ALA A 6 -10.35 23.40 -6.65
N ARG A 7 -11.31 24.37 -6.67
CA ARG A 7 -11.29 25.49 -5.72
C ARG A 7 -11.53 25.03 -4.29
N ILE A 8 -12.44 24.08 -4.06
CA ILE A 8 -12.72 23.53 -2.73
C ILE A 8 -11.48 22.78 -2.23
N ILE A 9 -10.88 21.89 -3.07
CA ILE A 9 -9.69 21.14 -2.71
C ILE A 9 -8.54 22.09 -2.29
N ARG A 10 -8.28 23.14 -3.07
CA ARG A 10 -7.23 24.13 -2.77
C ARG A 10 -7.45 24.88 -1.46
N ARG A 11 -8.70 25.12 -1.08
CA ARG A 11 -9.04 25.93 0.13
C ARG A 11 -9.21 25.09 1.39
N GLN A 12 -9.75 23.88 1.27
CA GLN A 12 -10.19 23.06 2.40
C GLN A 12 -9.52 21.69 2.43
N GLY A 13 -8.76 21.32 1.37
CA GLY A 13 -8.03 20.06 1.33
C GLY A 13 -6.89 20.01 2.34
N ASN A 14 -6.64 18.82 2.84
CA ASN A 14 -5.48 18.52 3.67
C ASN A 14 -4.21 18.62 2.84
N ASP A 15 -3.12 19.07 3.46
CA ASP A 15 -1.79 18.97 2.88
C ASP A 15 -1.34 17.51 2.92
N VAL A 16 -0.98 16.98 1.76
CA VAL A 16 -0.56 15.60 1.60
C VAL A 16 0.70 15.50 0.76
N THR A 17 1.56 14.52 1.07
CA THR A 17 2.69 14.13 0.23
C THR A 17 2.34 12.84 -0.49
N VAL A 18 2.45 12.84 -1.82
CA VAL A 18 2.36 11.64 -2.66
C VAL A 18 3.76 11.11 -2.90
N THR A 19 3.98 9.83 -2.65
CA THR A 19 5.28 9.15 -2.86
C THR A 19 5.09 7.97 -3.78
N ARG A 20 5.82 7.95 -4.89
CA ARG A 20 5.90 6.85 -5.85
C ARG A 20 7.24 6.16 -5.75
N TYR A 21 7.23 4.83 -5.72
CA TYR A 21 8.45 4.03 -5.81
C TYR A 21 8.65 3.55 -7.25
N VAL A 22 9.79 3.93 -7.84
CA VAL A 22 10.21 3.43 -9.17
C VAL A 22 11.52 2.68 -8.98
N ASN A 23 11.52 1.37 -9.23
CA ASN A 23 12.68 0.50 -8.99
C ASN A 23 13.26 0.60 -7.55
N GLY A 24 12.38 0.76 -6.56
CA GLY A 24 12.76 0.90 -5.16
C GLY A 24 13.22 2.30 -4.74
N ILE A 25 13.29 3.26 -5.65
CA ILE A 25 13.68 4.65 -5.38
C ILE A 25 12.41 5.50 -5.19
N PRO A 26 12.23 6.15 -4.02
CA PRO A 26 11.07 7.01 -3.77
C PRO A 26 11.22 8.36 -4.48
N THR A 27 10.14 8.80 -5.11
CA THR A 27 9.98 10.16 -5.63
C THR A 27 8.72 10.75 -5.00
N SER A 28 8.82 11.95 -4.41
CA SER A 28 7.71 12.54 -3.66
C SER A 28 7.42 13.96 -4.12
N TYR A 29 6.16 14.35 -4.01
CA TYR A 29 5.71 15.72 -4.21
C TYR A 29 4.52 16.05 -3.29
N ASP A 30 4.37 17.33 -2.95
CA ASP A 30 3.30 17.81 -2.09
C ASP A 30 2.11 18.32 -2.92
N THR A 31 0.92 18.05 -2.42
CA THR A 31 -0.34 18.49 -3.02
C THR A 31 -1.42 18.62 -1.95
N LYS A 32 -2.67 18.87 -2.39
CA LYS A 32 -3.84 18.90 -1.52
C LYS A 32 -4.86 17.87 -1.93
N ALA A 33 -5.49 17.24 -0.92
CA ALA A 33 -6.57 16.28 -1.14
C ALA A 33 -7.68 16.44 -0.09
N LEU A 34 -8.90 16.10 -0.48
CA LEU A 34 -9.99 15.85 0.46
C LEU A 34 -10.00 14.35 0.73
N ILE A 35 -9.71 13.95 1.97
CA ILE A 35 -9.71 12.54 2.37
C ILE A 35 -10.89 12.33 3.32
N GLY A 36 -11.76 11.39 2.96
CA GLY A 36 -12.98 11.10 3.70
C GLY A 36 -13.34 9.62 3.74
N ARG A 37 -14.45 9.30 4.39
CA ARG A 37 -15.00 7.95 4.38
C ARG A 37 -15.50 7.60 2.98
N MET A 38 -15.28 6.36 2.57
CA MET A 38 -15.82 5.84 1.33
C MET A 38 -17.35 5.74 1.42
N ASN A 39 -18.07 6.37 0.47
CA ASN A 39 -19.54 6.38 0.46
C ASN A 39 -20.17 5.08 -0.07
N LYS A 40 -19.37 4.13 -0.55
CA LYS A 40 -19.87 2.85 -1.06
C LYS A 40 -20.02 1.87 0.10
N ALA A 41 -21.14 1.12 0.11
CA ALA A 41 -21.36 0.04 1.05
C ALA A 41 -20.23 -1.00 0.95
N VAL A 42 -19.30 -0.96 1.89
CA VAL A 42 -18.29 -2.01 2.07
C VAL A 42 -18.98 -3.13 2.82
N THR A 43 -18.93 -4.33 2.28
CA THR A 43 -19.68 -5.50 2.75
C THR A 43 -19.31 -5.96 4.16
N ASN A 44 -18.17 -5.52 4.72
CA ASN A 44 -17.68 -5.85 6.05
C ASN A 44 -17.45 -4.61 6.92
N MET A 45 -18.30 -4.42 7.92
CA MET A 45 -18.22 -3.28 8.86
C MET A 45 -16.88 -3.13 9.59
N LYS A 46 -16.14 -4.20 9.81
CA LYS A 46 -14.84 -4.18 10.53
C LYS A 46 -13.71 -3.48 9.76
N GLN A 47 -13.85 -3.29 8.45
CA GLN A 47 -12.82 -2.70 7.59
C GLN A 47 -13.14 -1.26 7.16
N LEU A 48 -14.32 -0.73 7.47
CA LEU A 48 -14.77 0.60 7.01
C LEU A 48 -13.82 1.75 7.39
N GLU A 49 -13.11 1.64 8.50
CA GLU A 49 -12.15 2.66 8.94
C GLU A 49 -10.84 2.63 8.16
N SER A 50 -10.50 1.47 7.59
CA SER A 50 -9.28 1.28 6.82
C SER A 50 -9.42 1.75 5.36
N PHE A 51 -10.66 1.88 4.87
CA PHE A 51 -10.93 2.31 3.50
C PHE A 51 -11.36 3.78 3.49
N LYS A 52 -10.64 4.59 2.74
CA LYS A 52 -10.93 6.01 2.55
C LYS A 52 -11.06 6.31 1.06
N GLU A 53 -11.68 7.43 0.76
CA GLU A 53 -11.71 8.03 -0.57
C GLU A 53 -10.91 9.32 -0.52
N GLY A 54 -9.97 9.48 -1.45
CA GLY A 54 -9.19 10.69 -1.65
C GLY A 54 -9.61 11.40 -2.93
N ILE A 55 -9.93 12.69 -2.85
CA ILE A 55 -10.25 13.52 -4.01
C ILE A 55 -9.12 14.52 -4.20
N PHE A 56 -8.40 14.39 -5.31
CA PHE A 56 -7.24 15.20 -5.65
C PHE A 56 -7.54 16.22 -6.75
N LEU A 57 -6.64 17.18 -6.93
CA LEU A 57 -6.69 18.12 -8.04
C LEU A 57 -6.61 17.37 -9.39
N PRO A 58 -7.20 17.92 -10.47
CA PRO A 58 -7.29 17.23 -11.76
C PRO A 58 -5.94 17.03 -12.47
N ASP A 59 -4.93 17.78 -12.06
CA ASP A 59 -3.55 17.81 -12.60
C ASP A 59 -2.56 16.97 -11.76
N VAL A 60 -3.03 16.27 -10.73
CA VAL A 60 -2.19 15.43 -9.87
C VAL A 60 -1.88 14.11 -10.58
N ASP A 61 -0.59 13.79 -10.67
CA ASP A 61 -0.10 12.50 -11.19
C ASP A 61 -0.04 11.47 -10.05
N ILE A 62 -1.16 10.80 -9.79
CA ILE A 62 -1.31 9.77 -8.77
C ILE A 62 -1.87 8.48 -9.39
N ASP A 63 -1.36 7.33 -8.97
CA ASP A 63 -1.72 6.03 -9.51
C ASP A 63 -1.80 4.97 -8.41
N SER A 64 -2.32 3.78 -8.74
CA SER A 64 -2.29 2.62 -7.85
C SER A 64 -0.86 2.31 -7.42
N GLY A 65 -0.68 1.93 -6.16
CA GLY A 65 0.63 1.66 -5.58
C GLY A 65 1.37 2.88 -5.05
N ASP A 66 0.93 4.11 -5.34
CA ASP A 66 1.50 5.31 -4.72
C ASP A 66 1.09 5.37 -3.24
N PHE A 67 1.94 5.99 -2.42
CA PHE A 67 1.61 6.31 -1.04
C PHE A 67 1.12 7.75 -0.92
N VAL A 68 0.18 7.94 -0.01
CA VAL A 68 -0.33 9.27 0.35
C VAL A 68 -0.14 9.45 1.85
N ARG A 69 0.69 10.40 2.26
CA ARG A 69 0.83 10.80 3.66
C ARG A 69 -0.05 12.03 3.91
N ASN A 70 -1.00 11.89 4.82
CA ASN A 70 -1.83 12.99 5.31
C ASN A 70 -1.17 13.63 6.53
N HIS A 71 -0.64 14.83 6.37
CA HIS A 71 0.09 15.52 7.44
C HIS A 71 -0.79 15.94 8.62
N SER A 72 -2.07 16.26 8.37
CA SER A 72 -2.98 16.72 9.43
C SER A 72 -3.41 15.62 10.40
N GLN A 73 -3.37 14.36 9.99
CA GLN A 73 -3.75 13.21 10.80
C GLN A 73 -2.58 12.27 11.09
N ASP A 74 -1.40 12.54 10.51
CA ASP A 74 -0.20 11.69 10.55
C ASP A 74 -0.50 10.24 10.11
N GLU A 75 -1.28 10.11 9.04
CA GLU A 75 -1.71 8.82 8.49
C GLU A 75 -1.08 8.58 7.13
N ASN A 76 -0.67 7.33 6.88
CA ASN A 76 -0.20 6.87 5.59
C ASN A 76 -1.27 5.98 4.94
N TYR A 77 -1.41 6.12 3.63
CA TYR A 77 -2.31 5.33 2.82
C TYR A 77 -1.58 4.78 1.60
N VAL A 78 -1.95 3.59 1.15
CA VAL A 78 -1.60 3.09 -0.18
C VAL A 78 -2.79 3.25 -1.11
N VAL A 79 -2.55 3.73 -2.32
CA VAL A 79 -3.57 3.91 -3.35
C VAL A 79 -3.88 2.55 -3.97
N SER A 80 -5.11 2.06 -3.80
CA SER A 80 -5.55 0.78 -4.38
C SER A 80 -6.25 0.91 -5.73
N GLY A 81 -6.61 2.11 -6.11
CA GLY A 81 -7.21 2.37 -7.41
C GLY A 81 -7.44 3.86 -7.63
N THR A 82 -7.42 4.26 -8.89
CA THR A 82 -7.63 5.65 -9.31
C THR A 82 -8.69 5.70 -10.40
N HIS A 83 -9.50 6.73 -10.38
CA HIS A 83 -10.39 7.06 -11.48
C HIS A 83 -10.50 8.56 -11.67
N PHE A 84 -10.64 8.98 -12.93
CA PHE A 84 -10.83 10.37 -13.29
C PHE A 84 -12.31 10.70 -13.32
N GLU A 85 -12.69 11.80 -12.70
CA GLU A 85 -14.06 12.31 -12.77
C GLU A 85 -14.20 13.25 -13.98
N PRO A 86 -14.86 12.79 -15.07
CA PRO A 86 -14.96 13.58 -16.29
C PRO A 86 -16.12 14.58 -16.20
N PHE A 87 -15.93 15.73 -16.83
CA PHE A 87 -17.01 16.66 -17.15
C PHE A 87 -16.80 17.22 -18.56
N LYS A 88 -17.65 16.80 -19.50
CA LYS A 88 -17.47 17.09 -20.94
C LYS A 88 -16.08 16.58 -21.38
N ASN A 89 -15.21 17.47 -21.85
CA ASN A 89 -13.86 17.14 -22.32
C ASN A 89 -12.75 17.50 -21.29
N THR A 90 -13.10 17.69 -20.02
CA THR A 90 -12.13 18.05 -18.98
C THR A 90 -12.26 17.12 -17.76
N THR A 91 -11.13 16.86 -17.09
CA THR A 91 -11.12 16.19 -15.78
C THR A 91 -11.44 17.21 -14.69
N LEU A 92 -12.38 16.90 -13.80
CA LEU A 92 -12.72 17.75 -12.64
C LEU A 92 -11.82 17.45 -11.45
N SER A 93 -11.54 16.19 -11.20
CA SER A 93 -10.75 15.69 -10.08
C SER A 93 -10.25 14.28 -10.38
N VAL A 94 -9.21 13.87 -9.66
CA VAL A 94 -8.78 12.47 -9.58
C VAL A 94 -9.31 11.91 -8.27
N VAL A 95 -10.02 10.80 -8.33
CA VAL A 95 -10.58 10.14 -7.15
C VAL A 95 -9.82 8.83 -6.93
N CYS A 96 -9.33 8.63 -5.71
CA CYS A 96 -8.52 7.48 -5.33
C CYS A 96 -9.19 6.68 -4.22
N ASN A 97 -9.13 5.36 -4.35
CA ASN A 97 -9.40 4.46 -3.25
C ASN A 97 -8.12 4.31 -2.41
N LEU A 98 -8.20 4.57 -1.13
CA LEU A 98 -7.07 4.61 -0.21
C LEU A 98 -7.22 3.53 0.85
N LEU A 99 -6.17 2.71 1.04
CA LEU A 99 -6.05 1.77 2.15
C LEU A 99 -5.16 2.39 3.23
N LYS A 100 -5.68 2.57 4.44
CA LYS A 100 -4.92 3.11 5.57
C LYS A 100 -3.86 2.11 5.99
N CYS A 101 -2.59 2.50 5.87
CA CYS A 101 -1.46 1.68 6.32
C CYS A 101 -1.49 1.56 7.85
N ASN A 102 -1.33 0.35 8.33
CA ASN A 102 -1.36 0.01 9.76
C ASN A 102 -0.04 -0.57 10.27
N HIS A 103 0.88 -0.92 9.37
CA HIS A 103 2.19 -1.49 9.70
C HIS A 103 3.29 -0.91 8.80
N LEU A 104 4.54 -1.19 9.19
CA LEU A 104 5.73 -0.98 8.37
C LEU A 104 6.31 -2.34 7.98
N LEU A 105 6.63 -2.48 6.70
CA LEU A 105 7.17 -3.66 6.07
C LEU A 105 8.69 -3.56 5.97
N THR A 106 9.38 -4.64 6.30
CA THR A 106 10.80 -4.85 5.97
C THR A 106 10.95 -6.15 5.19
N ILE A 107 11.67 -6.11 4.07
CA ILE A 107 11.96 -7.28 3.23
C ILE A 107 13.41 -7.68 3.45
N LYS A 108 13.62 -8.95 3.83
CA LYS A 108 14.94 -9.55 4.03
C LYS A 108 15.15 -10.65 2.99
N SER A 109 16.24 -10.60 2.25
CA SER A 109 16.60 -11.59 1.22
C SER A 109 17.71 -12.49 1.72
N LEU A 110 17.63 -13.77 1.41
CA LEU A 110 18.71 -14.71 1.69
C LEU A 110 19.78 -14.58 0.61
N GLU A 111 20.92 -14.00 0.96
CA GLU A 111 22.04 -13.77 0.04
C GLU A 111 23.28 -14.54 0.46
N LYS A 112 24.12 -14.87 -0.53
CA LYS A 112 25.45 -15.47 -0.26
C LYS A 112 26.44 -14.36 0.02
N VAL A 113 26.85 -14.21 1.28
CA VAL A 113 27.84 -13.22 1.73
C VAL A 113 29.15 -13.92 2.01
N ALA A 114 30.26 -13.37 1.50
CA ALA A 114 31.59 -13.88 1.79
C ALA A 114 32.04 -13.47 3.21
N ASP A 115 32.46 -14.43 4.02
CA ASP A 115 33.09 -14.16 5.31
C ASP A 115 34.51 -13.58 5.13
N ALA A 116 35.14 -13.16 6.23
CA ALA A 116 36.47 -12.59 6.21
C ALA A 116 37.56 -13.57 5.66
N ARG A 117 37.24 -14.85 5.49
CA ARG A 117 38.11 -15.90 4.94
C ARG A 117 37.73 -16.27 3.49
N GLY A 118 36.73 -15.57 2.89
CA GLY A 118 36.25 -15.83 1.53
C GLY A 118 35.25 -16.98 1.40
N ASN A 119 34.81 -17.61 2.52
CA ASN A 119 33.79 -18.65 2.45
C ASN A 119 32.39 -18.00 2.29
N LEU A 120 31.57 -18.55 1.40
CA LEU A 120 30.20 -18.09 1.17
C LEU A 120 29.29 -18.65 2.27
N LYS A 121 28.59 -17.76 2.97
CA LYS A 121 27.55 -18.10 3.93
C LYS A 121 26.22 -17.50 3.46
N ASN A 122 25.12 -18.21 3.67
CA ASN A 122 23.80 -17.67 3.47
C ASN A 122 23.46 -16.75 4.66
N GLU A 123 23.19 -15.48 4.37
CA GLU A 123 22.84 -14.47 5.35
C GLU A 123 21.58 -13.71 4.92
N LEU A 124 20.75 -13.35 5.89
CA LEU A 124 19.57 -12.53 5.65
C LEU A 124 19.98 -11.06 5.57
N VAL A 125 19.92 -10.49 4.37
CA VAL A 125 20.25 -9.09 4.10
C VAL A 125 18.96 -8.28 3.93
N VAL A 126 18.89 -7.12 4.59
CA VAL A 126 17.77 -6.21 4.44
C VAL A 126 17.81 -5.58 3.05
N LYS A 127 16.80 -5.87 2.23
CA LYS A 127 16.61 -5.30 0.89
C LYS A 127 15.92 -3.94 0.95
N VAL A 128 14.82 -3.90 1.71
CA VAL A 128 13.93 -2.74 1.82
C VAL A 128 13.44 -2.66 3.26
N GLN A 129 13.40 -1.47 3.84
CA GLN A 129 12.99 -1.27 5.23
C GLN A 129 12.03 -0.09 5.37
N GLY A 130 11.04 -0.25 6.27
CA GLY A 130 10.18 0.85 6.69
C GLY A 130 9.14 1.29 5.66
N ILE A 131 8.75 0.41 4.74
CA ILE A 131 7.72 0.70 3.74
C ILE A 131 6.35 0.60 4.41
N PRO A 132 5.50 1.65 4.32
CA PRO A 132 4.13 1.57 4.82
C PRO A 132 3.35 0.46 4.11
N CYS A 133 2.53 -0.28 4.86
CA CYS A 133 1.67 -1.31 4.29
C CYS A 133 0.36 -1.42 5.05
N PHE A 134 -0.66 -1.90 4.37
CA PHE A 134 -1.89 -2.37 5.00
C PHE A 134 -1.80 -3.87 5.19
N VAL A 135 -1.98 -4.33 6.42
CA VAL A 135 -1.94 -5.75 6.78
C VAL A 135 -3.33 -6.18 7.25
N GLU A 136 -3.84 -7.23 6.61
CA GLU A 136 -5.12 -7.85 6.92
C GLU A 136 -4.90 -9.28 7.39
N LYS A 137 -5.53 -9.65 8.52
CA LYS A 137 -5.53 -11.03 8.99
C LYS A 137 -6.51 -11.86 8.15
N VAL A 138 -6.04 -12.98 7.63
CA VAL A 138 -6.88 -13.92 6.90
C VAL A 138 -7.76 -14.70 7.89
N THR A 139 -9.07 -14.50 7.77
CA THR A 139 -10.09 -15.19 8.58
C THR A 139 -10.77 -16.30 7.77
N SER A 140 -11.49 -17.20 8.45
CA SER A 140 -12.33 -18.21 7.78
C SER A 140 -13.34 -17.60 6.83
N ASP A 141 -13.94 -16.46 7.20
CA ASP A 141 -14.93 -15.78 6.38
C ASP A 141 -14.29 -15.21 5.11
N LEU A 142 -13.08 -14.64 5.22
CA LEU A 142 -12.34 -14.12 4.06
C LEU A 142 -12.00 -15.25 3.09
N ARG A 143 -11.58 -16.42 3.60
CA ARG A 143 -11.31 -17.61 2.77
C ARG A 143 -12.55 -18.15 2.05
N GLN A 144 -13.75 -18.02 2.64
CA GLN A 144 -15.00 -18.42 1.99
C GLN A 144 -15.38 -17.47 0.85
N ILE A 145 -15.09 -16.18 1.00
CA ILE A 145 -15.39 -15.16 -0.01
C ILE A 145 -14.38 -15.20 -1.15
N GLU A 146 -13.09 -15.41 -0.81
CA GLU A 146 -11.97 -15.41 -1.74
C GLU A 146 -11.31 -16.80 -1.80
N ALA A 147 -11.77 -17.63 -2.71
CA ALA A 147 -11.34 -19.03 -2.83
C ALA A 147 -9.87 -19.24 -3.27
N GLY A 148 -9.17 -18.18 -3.68
CA GLY A 148 -7.78 -18.26 -4.17
C GLY A 148 -6.70 -18.09 -3.10
N ILE A 149 -7.06 -17.86 -1.83
CA ILE A 149 -6.09 -17.66 -0.75
C ILE A 149 -5.39 -18.99 -0.41
N HIS A 150 -4.04 -18.98 -0.40
CA HIS A 150 -3.27 -20.17 -0.03
C HIS A 150 -3.67 -20.67 1.37
N PRO A 151 -3.81 -21.99 1.60
CA PRO A 151 -4.29 -22.55 2.88
C PRO A 151 -3.50 -22.09 4.12
N ASP A 152 -2.18 -21.94 3.98
CA ASP A 152 -1.29 -21.60 5.09
C ASP A 152 -1.19 -20.08 5.35
N THR A 153 -1.79 -19.24 4.50
CA THR A 153 -1.71 -17.79 4.63
C THR A 153 -2.36 -17.31 5.92
N GLU A 154 -1.63 -16.59 6.75
CA GLU A 154 -2.12 -15.97 7.97
C GLU A 154 -2.49 -14.50 7.78
N TYR A 155 -1.71 -13.81 6.96
CA TYR A 155 -1.89 -12.38 6.66
C TYR A 155 -1.75 -12.09 5.19
N ARG A 156 -2.47 -11.06 4.74
CA ARG A 156 -2.27 -10.38 3.46
C ARG A 156 -1.67 -9.01 3.70
N VAL A 157 -0.66 -8.67 2.92
CA VAL A 157 0.07 -7.40 3.01
C VAL A 157 -0.08 -6.67 1.69
N TYR A 158 -0.68 -5.50 1.71
CA TYR A 158 -0.90 -4.63 0.56
C TYR A 158 0.11 -3.47 0.62
N THR A 159 0.90 -3.32 -0.43
CA THR A 159 1.93 -2.28 -0.52
C THR A 159 2.21 -1.89 -1.98
N THR A 160 3.17 -0.99 -2.20
CA THR A 160 3.64 -0.65 -3.55
C THR A 160 4.31 -1.85 -4.24
N ALA A 161 4.41 -1.82 -5.57
CA ALA A 161 5.09 -2.87 -6.32
C ALA A 161 6.59 -2.91 -5.96
N LEU A 162 7.00 -3.93 -5.23
CA LEU A 162 8.37 -4.24 -4.84
C LEU A 162 8.75 -5.60 -5.39
N SER A 163 10.02 -5.78 -5.77
CA SER A 163 10.51 -7.09 -6.21
C SER A 163 10.70 -8.01 -4.99
N VAL A 164 9.78 -8.96 -4.82
CA VAL A 164 9.80 -9.96 -3.75
C VAL A 164 9.90 -11.35 -4.35
N LYS A 165 10.73 -12.21 -3.77
CA LYS A 165 10.86 -13.63 -4.12
C LYS A 165 10.20 -14.47 -3.04
N GLU A 166 9.77 -15.69 -3.39
CA GLU A 166 9.23 -16.65 -2.42
C GLU A 166 10.25 -17.03 -1.32
N THR A 167 11.55 -16.88 -1.60
CA THR A 167 12.63 -17.13 -0.64
C THR A 167 12.91 -15.94 0.28
N ASP A 168 12.29 -14.78 0.03
CA ASP A 168 12.46 -13.60 0.87
C ASP A 168 11.61 -13.75 2.16
N GLN A 169 12.09 -13.13 3.23
CA GLN A 169 11.35 -13.06 4.48
C GLN A 169 10.76 -11.66 4.68
N ILE A 170 9.55 -11.62 5.17
CA ILE A 170 8.82 -10.40 5.48
C ILE A 170 8.83 -10.17 6.98
N ALA A 171 9.37 -9.05 7.43
CA ALA A 171 9.28 -8.64 8.83
C ALA A 171 8.25 -7.52 8.99
N LEU A 172 7.33 -7.70 9.94
CA LEU A 172 6.29 -6.75 10.33
C LEU A 172 6.39 -6.48 11.83
N VAL A 173 6.17 -5.24 12.22
CA VAL A 173 6.04 -4.89 13.65
C VAL A 173 4.59 -5.05 14.05
N ILE A 174 4.26 -6.15 14.74
CA ILE A 174 2.90 -6.45 15.24
C ILE A 174 2.91 -6.35 16.77
N GLN A 175 2.06 -5.50 17.32
CA GLN A 175 1.97 -5.24 18.77
C GLN A 175 3.34 -4.86 19.41
N GLY A 176 4.14 -4.07 18.68
CA GLY A 176 5.45 -3.62 19.15
C GLY A 176 6.58 -4.66 19.07
N GLN A 177 6.30 -5.85 18.53
CA GLN A 177 7.29 -6.90 18.32
C GLN A 177 7.53 -7.13 16.81
N GLU A 178 8.79 -7.20 16.39
CA GLU A 178 9.12 -7.62 15.04
C GLU A 178 8.84 -9.13 14.92
N LYS A 179 7.98 -9.48 13.98
CA LYS A 179 7.69 -10.87 13.60
C LYS A 179 8.10 -11.09 12.17
N THR A 180 8.69 -12.24 11.91
CA THR A 180 9.13 -12.66 10.60
C THR A 180 8.15 -13.67 10.01
N PHE A 181 7.88 -13.54 8.72
CA PHE A 181 6.94 -14.35 7.95
C PHE A 181 7.59 -14.84 6.67
N LYS A 182 7.18 -16.02 6.23
CA LYS A 182 7.47 -16.55 4.89
C LYS A 182 6.44 -16.06 3.89
N VAL A 183 6.88 -15.84 2.66
CA VAL A 183 5.98 -15.52 1.54
C VAL A 183 5.38 -16.82 1.03
N THR A 184 4.05 -16.93 1.02
CA THR A 184 3.33 -18.09 0.48
C THR A 184 2.83 -17.84 -0.94
N ALA A 185 2.52 -16.59 -1.28
CA ALA A 185 2.15 -16.17 -2.63
C ALA A 185 2.42 -14.68 -2.84
N THR A 186 2.59 -14.30 -4.10
CA THR A 186 2.71 -12.90 -4.53
C THR A 186 1.72 -12.63 -5.66
N ASP A 187 0.96 -11.54 -5.56
CA ASP A 187 0.04 -11.10 -6.58
C ASP A 187 0.41 -9.68 -7.04
N TYR A 188 0.72 -9.54 -8.32
CA TYR A 188 1.03 -8.28 -9.00
C TYR A 188 -0.06 -7.89 -10.01
N ASP A 189 -1.04 -8.75 -10.23
CA ASP A 189 -1.99 -8.64 -11.34
C ASP A 189 -3.34 -8.06 -10.91
N THR A 190 -3.81 -8.39 -9.71
CA THR A 190 -5.12 -7.93 -9.21
C THR A 190 -5.20 -6.42 -9.07
N PHE A 191 -4.12 -5.78 -8.60
CA PHE A 191 -4.03 -4.33 -8.48
C PHE A 191 -2.83 -3.80 -9.28
N PRO A 192 -3.05 -3.05 -10.35
CA PRO A 192 -1.95 -2.47 -11.12
C PRO A 192 -0.99 -1.66 -10.22
N LYS A 193 0.31 -1.92 -10.37
CA LYS A 193 1.39 -1.22 -9.61
C LYS A 193 1.34 -1.40 -8.08
N MET A 194 0.52 -2.31 -7.58
CA MET A 194 0.55 -2.76 -6.18
C MET A 194 1.08 -4.18 -6.09
N LEU A 195 1.55 -4.52 -4.91
CA LEU A 195 1.92 -5.87 -4.53
C LEU A 195 1.00 -6.32 -3.40
N VAL A 196 0.38 -7.48 -3.57
CA VAL A 196 -0.28 -8.20 -2.49
C VAL A 196 0.57 -9.41 -2.14
N LEU A 197 1.04 -9.48 -0.91
CA LEU A 197 1.78 -10.62 -0.38
C LEU A 197 0.86 -11.46 0.50
N GLU A 198 0.89 -12.74 0.30
CA GLU A 198 0.34 -13.72 1.24
C GLU A 198 1.48 -14.26 2.07
N VAL A 199 1.34 -14.22 3.39
CA VAL A 199 2.43 -14.58 4.32
C VAL A 199 1.92 -15.47 5.45
N CYS A 200 2.79 -16.39 5.92
CA CYS A 200 2.56 -17.24 7.08
C CYS A 200 3.71 -17.11 8.09
N SER A 201 3.45 -17.47 9.35
CA SER A 201 4.49 -17.56 10.39
C SER A 201 5.57 -18.56 9.98
N ASP A 202 6.81 -18.29 10.42
CA ASP A 202 7.95 -19.19 10.23
C ASP A 202 7.86 -20.43 11.12
#